data_961a2a6d1db92cf7426111d3ffc8bf8e
#
_entry.id   961a2a6d1db92cf7426111d3ffc8bf8e
#
_cell.length_a   1.000
_cell.length_b   1.000
_cell.length_c   1.000
_cell.angle_alpha   90.00
_cell.angle_beta   90.00
_cell.angle_gamma   90.00
#
_symmetry.space_group_name_H-M   'P 1'
#
loop_
_entity.id
_entity.type
_entity.pdbx_description
1 polymer ?
#
loop_
_entity_poly.entity_id
_entity_poly.type
_entity_poly.pdbx_seq_one_letter_code
_entity_poly.pdbx_strand_id
1 'polypeptide(L)'
;MIQSIAKFLTNPLLYVWISLLVSLYKLRGNRRRLIALNIIFYCLCIGLTGSTLSSLWKVNDRYNKNIIYDAAIILVGGIISPGDARSIGDTDYDFRLSSATNRLSTGIAFVKSGHAKSLLFANIPYDEFNEGSVIREFAEYQGLKEEEISMYGNIGRTLDEANGVKIFLDARGYKNVILITSEMHM
;
A
#
# COMPACT_ATOMS: atom_id res chain seq x y z
N MET A 1 -21.45 -0.44 -13.88
CA MET A 1 -21.25 -0.83 -15.30
C MET A 1 -20.65 0.29 -16.15
N ILE A 2 -21.25 1.48 -16.22
CA ILE A 2 -20.74 2.62 -17.01
C ILE A 2 -19.32 3.04 -16.58
N GLN A 3 -19.04 3.12 -15.29
CA GLN A 3 -17.70 3.46 -14.78
C GLN A 3 -16.63 2.42 -15.11
N SER A 4 -16.98 1.14 -15.17
CA SER A 4 -16.04 0.07 -15.56
C SER A 4 -15.70 0.15 -17.04
N ILE A 5 -16.67 0.51 -17.89
CA ILE A 5 -16.45 0.73 -19.33
C ILE A 5 -15.58 1.98 -19.54
N ALA A 6 -15.85 3.07 -18.80
CA ALA A 6 -15.04 4.28 -18.88
C ALA A 6 -13.59 4.02 -18.45
N LYS A 7 -13.35 3.31 -17.35
CA LYS A 7 -12.01 2.91 -16.90
C LYS A 7 -11.29 2.02 -17.93
N PHE A 8 -12.01 1.13 -18.59
CA PHE A 8 -11.44 0.30 -19.66
C PHE A 8 -11.03 1.14 -20.86
N LEU A 9 -11.89 2.07 -21.31
CA LEU A 9 -11.62 2.95 -22.44
C LEU A 9 -10.52 3.98 -22.17
N THR A 10 -10.32 4.40 -20.93
CA THR A 10 -9.24 5.34 -20.55
C THR A 10 -7.91 4.65 -20.23
N ASN A 11 -7.85 3.31 -20.31
CA ASN A 11 -6.61 2.57 -20.05
C ASN A 11 -5.60 2.79 -21.21
N PRO A 12 -4.44 3.43 -20.94
CA PRO A 12 -3.45 3.69 -21.98
C PRO A 12 -2.91 2.43 -22.64
N LEU A 13 -2.88 1.30 -21.93
CA LEU A 13 -2.46 0.01 -22.48
C LEU A 13 -3.39 -0.46 -23.61
N LEU A 14 -4.68 -0.14 -23.56
CA LEU A 14 -5.63 -0.46 -24.63
C LEU A 14 -5.21 0.21 -25.96
N TYR A 15 -4.81 1.48 -25.91
CA TYR A 15 -4.40 2.23 -27.10
C TYR A 15 -3.08 1.71 -27.68
N VAL A 16 -2.15 1.29 -26.83
CA VAL A 16 -0.91 0.62 -27.28
C VAL A 16 -1.26 -0.69 -27.99
N TRP A 17 -2.16 -1.49 -27.43
CA TRP A 17 -2.65 -2.72 -28.05
C TRP A 17 -3.30 -2.47 -29.42
N ILE A 18 -4.22 -1.53 -29.50
CA ILE A 18 -4.88 -1.16 -30.75
C ILE A 18 -3.85 -0.69 -31.79
N SER A 19 -2.88 0.15 -31.40
CA SER A 19 -1.83 0.63 -32.30
C SER A 19 -0.96 -0.50 -32.85
N LEU A 20 -0.62 -1.48 -32.01
CA LEU A 20 0.12 -2.67 -32.43
C LEU A 20 -0.68 -3.55 -33.40
N LEU A 21 -1.97 -3.75 -33.16
CA LEU A 21 -2.86 -4.49 -34.07
C LEU A 21 -3.03 -3.79 -35.43
N VAL A 22 -3.19 -2.48 -35.45
CA VAL A 22 -3.25 -1.67 -36.67
C VAL A 22 -1.93 -1.75 -37.43
N SER A 23 -0.79 -1.73 -36.75
CA SER A 23 0.53 -1.89 -37.35
C SER A 23 0.71 -3.28 -37.98
N LEU A 24 0.20 -4.34 -37.36
CA LEU A 24 0.17 -5.70 -37.91
C LEU A 24 -0.60 -5.76 -39.25
N TYR A 25 -1.71 -5.00 -39.32
CA TYR A 25 -2.51 -4.97 -40.53
C TYR A 25 -1.84 -4.20 -41.67
N LYS A 26 -1.21 -3.06 -41.38
CA LYS A 26 -0.60 -2.15 -42.37
C LYS A 26 0.78 -2.60 -42.87
N LEU A 27 1.61 -3.22 -42.00
CA LEU A 27 3.02 -3.51 -42.29
C LEU A 27 3.25 -4.97 -42.68
N ARG A 28 2.86 -5.32 -43.92
CA ARG A 28 2.99 -6.70 -44.44
C ARG A 28 4.44 -7.24 -44.44
N GLY A 29 5.46 -6.39 -44.62
CA GLY A 29 6.87 -6.81 -44.73
C GLY A 29 7.52 -7.24 -43.38
N ASN A 30 7.03 -6.78 -42.24
CA ASN A 30 7.60 -7.06 -40.92
C ASN A 30 6.65 -7.81 -39.97
N ARG A 31 5.68 -8.52 -40.56
CA ARG A 31 4.58 -9.15 -39.80
C ARG A 31 5.06 -10.07 -38.68
N ARG A 32 6.11 -10.84 -38.88
CA ARG A 32 6.67 -11.75 -37.86
C ARG A 32 7.21 -10.99 -36.65
N ARG A 33 7.93 -9.88 -36.87
CA ARG A 33 8.46 -9.03 -35.78
C ARG A 33 7.34 -8.37 -34.98
N LEU A 34 6.30 -7.90 -35.67
CA LEU A 34 5.13 -7.30 -35.01
C LEU A 34 4.33 -8.32 -34.19
N ILE A 35 4.18 -9.55 -34.69
CA ILE A 35 3.55 -10.65 -33.93
C ILE A 35 4.37 -10.93 -32.66
N ALA A 36 5.70 -11.06 -32.78
CA ALA A 36 6.57 -11.30 -31.64
C ALA A 36 6.46 -10.17 -30.58
N LEU A 37 6.46 -8.89 -31.01
CA LEU A 37 6.27 -7.75 -30.12
C LEU A 37 4.91 -7.77 -29.42
N ASN A 38 3.83 -8.14 -30.13
CA ASN A 38 2.51 -8.28 -29.50
C ASN A 38 2.48 -9.39 -28.46
N ILE A 39 3.12 -10.53 -28.71
CA ILE A 39 3.22 -11.63 -27.74
C ILE A 39 4.01 -11.18 -26.50
N ILE A 40 5.17 -10.54 -26.70
CA ILE A 40 5.99 -10.01 -25.59
C ILE A 40 5.18 -9.01 -24.76
N PHE A 41 4.52 -8.05 -25.42
CA PHE A 41 3.70 -7.07 -24.74
C PHE A 41 2.54 -7.72 -23.97
N TYR A 42 1.86 -8.69 -24.58
CA TYR A 42 0.82 -9.47 -23.91
C TYR A 42 1.39 -10.17 -22.66
N CYS A 43 2.51 -10.88 -22.79
CA CYS A 43 3.16 -11.53 -21.66
C CYS A 43 3.55 -10.55 -20.54
N LEU A 44 3.99 -9.33 -20.87
CA LEU A 44 4.30 -8.29 -19.88
C LEU A 44 3.05 -7.73 -19.16
N CYS A 45 1.90 -7.76 -19.83
CA CYS A 45 0.63 -7.25 -19.26
C CYS A 45 -0.12 -8.28 -18.42
N ILE A 46 0.23 -9.56 -18.48
CA ILE A 46 -0.43 -10.59 -17.66
C ILE A 46 0.07 -10.51 -16.20
N GLY A 47 -0.86 -10.67 -15.26
CA GLY A 47 -0.54 -10.69 -13.84
C GLY A 47 0.51 -11.73 -13.41
N LEU A 48 0.72 -12.77 -14.26
CA LEU A 48 1.75 -13.79 -14.04
C LEU A 48 3.17 -13.19 -14.07
N THR A 49 3.47 -12.27 -15.00
CA THR A 49 4.78 -11.59 -15.03
C THR A 49 4.96 -10.65 -13.85
N GLY A 50 3.89 -9.95 -13.45
CA GLY A 50 3.89 -9.13 -12.24
C GLY A 50 4.20 -9.95 -10.99
N SER A 51 3.53 -11.09 -10.82
CA SER A 51 3.76 -11.98 -9.67
C SER A 51 5.15 -12.62 -9.68
N THR A 52 5.68 -12.97 -10.87
CA THR A 52 7.04 -13.53 -10.99
C THR A 52 8.10 -12.49 -10.67
N LEU A 53 7.95 -11.26 -11.18
CA LEU A 53 8.85 -10.15 -10.85
C LEU A 53 8.78 -9.80 -9.36
N SER A 54 7.58 -9.74 -8.78
CA SER A 54 7.38 -9.53 -7.34
C SER A 54 8.08 -10.62 -6.52
N SER A 55 8.00 -11.88 -6.92
CA SER A 55 8.66 -12.99 -6.23
C SER A 55 10.20 -12.90 -6.25
N LEU A 56 10.78 -12.34 -7.33
CA LEU A 56 12.23 -12.09 -7.43
C LEU A 56 12.68 -10.92 -6.53
N TRP A 57 11.76 -10.02 -6.19
CA TRP A 57 12.02 -8.84 -5.35
C TRP A 57 11.70 -9.09 -3.88
N LYS A 58 11.13 -10.24 -3.57
CA LYS A 58 10.70 -10.58 -2.22
C LYS A 58 11.87 -10.57 -1.25
N VAL A 59 11.81 -9.69 -0.28
CA VAL A 59 12.73 -9.70 0.87
C VAL A 59 12.21 -10.71 1.88
N ASN A 60 13.07 -11.60 2.34
CA ASN A 60 12.70 -12.56 3.38
C ASN A 60 12.40 -11.84 4.69
N ASP A 61 11.32 -12.23 5.34
CA ASP A 61 10.96 -11.72 6.64
C ASP A 61 12.08 -11.94 7.65
N ARG A 62 12.50 -10.86 8.30
CA ARG A 62 13.55 -10.89 9.34
C ARG A 62 12.97 -10.74 10.74
N TYR A 63 11.76 -11.22 10.92
CA TYR A 63 11.10 -11.17 12.20
C TYR A 63 11.76 -12.14 13.21
N ASN A 64 12.14 -11.62 14.37
CA ASN A 64 12.64 -12.42 15.47
C ASN A 64 11.57 -12.55 16.57
N LYS A 65 11.05 -13.73 16.76
CA LYS A 65 9.99 -14.04 17.74
C LYS A 65 10.41 -13.87 19.21
N ASN A 66 11.71 -13.82 19.48
CA ASN A 66 12.25 -13.73 20.84
C ASN A 66 12.48 -12.29 21.28
N ILE A 67 12.19 -11.30 20.44
CA ILE A 67 12.38 -9.89 20.74
C ILE A 67 11.00 -9.23 20.87
N ILE A 68 10.82 -8.45 21.92
CA ILE A 68 9.70 -7.51 22.02
C ILE A 68 10.16 -6.19 21.39
N TYR A 69 9.50 -5.80 20.33
CA TYR A 69 9.80 -4.56 19.63
C TYR A 69 9.23 -3.35 20.36
N ASP A 70 9.94 -2.24 20.33
CA ASP A 70 9.46 -0.99 20.92
C ASP A 70 8.28 -0.42 20.12
N ALA A 71 8.30 -0.59 18.79
CA ALA A 71 7.16 -0.24 17.95
C ALA A 71 7.05 -1.17 16.72
N ALA A 72 5.81 -1.41 16.31
CA ALA A 72 5.45 -1.91 14.99
C ALA A 72 5.12 -0.72 14.09
N ILE A 73 6.00 -0.42 13.14
CA ILE A 73 5.86 0.71 12.22
C ILE A 73 5.12 0.23 10.99
N ILE A 74 3.99 0.83 10.67
CA ILE A 74 3.29 0.59 9.41
C ILE A 74 3.49 1.78 8.48
N LEU A 75 3.91 1.51 7.24
CA LEU A 75 3.91 2.53 6.21
C LEU A 75 2.48 2.77 5.75
N VAL A 76 2.03 3.99 5.91
CA VAL A 76 0.68 4.43 5.53
C VAL A 76 0.66 4.96 4.10
N GLY A 77 -0.47 5.46 3.66
CA GLY A 77 -0.72 5.89 2.29
C GLY A 77 -1.56 4.87 1.52
N GLY A 78 -2.83 5.21 1.31
CA GLY A 78 -3.80 4.39 0.62
C GLY A 78 -4.32 3.19 1.41
N ILE A 79 -4.24 3.20 2.73
CA ILE A 79 -4.94 2.24 3.60
C ILE A 79 -6.44 2.53 3.57
N ILE A 80 -6.79 3.81 3.59
CA ILE A 80 -8.17 4.30 3.44
C ILE A 80 -8.41 4.70 1.98
N SER A 81 -9.56 4.36 1.43
CA SER A 81 -9.94 4.79 0.07
C SER A 81 -10.47 6.23 0.10
N PRO A 82 -9.82 7.20 -0.59
CA PRO A 82 -10.22 8.61 -0.54
C PRO A 82 -11.66 8.86 -1.00
N GLY A 83 -12.19 8.03 -1.91
CA GLY A 83 -13.56 8.15 -2.41
C GLY A 83 -14.64 7.74 -1.39
N ASP A 84 -14.26 7.08 -0.32
CA ASP A 84 -15.15 6.47 0.64
C ASP A 84 -15.07 7.13 2.03
N ALA A 85 -14.15 8.07 2.21
CA ALA A 85 -13.89 8.73 3.48
C ALA A 85 -15.08 9.57 4.00
N ARG A 86 -16.02 9.94 3.13
CA ARG A 86 -17.19 10.75 3.49
C ARG A 86 -18.20 10.02 4.37
N SER A 87 -18.15 8.70 4.41
CA SER A 87 -19.12 7.91 5.20
C SER A 87 -18.63 7.59 6.61
N ILE A 88 -17.43 8.00 6.99
CA ILE A 88 -16.86 7.75 8.31
C ILE A 88 -17.53 8.57 9.41
N GLY A 89 -18.29 9.62 9.04
CA GLY A 89 -19.00 10.47 10.00
C GLY A 89 -20.46 10.08 10.27
N ASP A 90 -21.06 9.21 9.47
CA ASP A 90 -22.51 8.94 9.53
C ASP A 90 -22.89 7.61 10.18
N THR A 91 -21.95 6.68 10.28
CA THR A 91 -22.16 5.40 10.97
C THR A 91 -20.97 5.10 11.85
N ASP A 92 -21.21 4.87 13.11
CA ASP A 92 -20.18 4.74 14.15
C ASP A 92 -19.04 3.75 13.89
N TYR A 93 -19.06 2.97 12.80
CA TYR A 93 -18.04 1.94 12.54
C TYR A 93 -17.89 1.54 11.05
N ASP A 94 -18.14 2.43 10.09
CA ASP A 94 -17.95 2.12 8.66
C ASP A 94 -16.52 2.47 8.17
N PHE A 95 -15.56 1.62 8.51
CA PHE A 95 -14.18 1.74 8.05
C PHE A 95 -13.99 1.16 6.66
N ARG A 96 -13.93 1.99 5.63
CA ARG A 96 -13.68 1.56 4.26
C ARG A 96 -12.19 1.44 3.97
N LEU A 97 -11.68 0.26 4.22
CA LEU A 97 -10.27 -0.06 4.09
C LEU A 97 -9.95 -0.56 2.66
N SER A 98 -8.81 -0.15 2.13
CA SER A 98 -8.29 -0.58 0.83
C SER A 98 -7.61 -1.96 0.90
N SER A 99 -7.10 -2.44 -0.23
CA SER A 99 -6.26 -3.66 -0.29
C SER A 99 -4.95 -3.56 0.51
N ALA A 100 -4.55 -2.34 0.91
CA ALA A 100 -3.35 -2.11 1.73
C ALA A 100 -3.56 -2.35 3.24
N THR A 101 -4.77 -2.73 3.65
CA THR A 101 -5.17 -3.01 5.04
C THR A 101 -4.35 -4.11 5.71
N ASN A 102 -3.76 -5.01 4.92
CA ASN A 102 -2.91 -6.09 5.46
C ASN A 102 -1.78 -5.56 6.35
N ARG A 103 -1.20 -4.40 6.02
CA ARG A 103 -0.15 -3.76 6.83
C ARG A 103 -0.69 -3.35 8.20
N LEU A 104 -1.85 -2.71 8.22
CA LEU A 104 -2.52 -2.26 9.44
C LEU A 104 -2.92 -3.44 10.33
N SER A 105 -3.59 -4.44 9.75
CA SER A 105 -4.00 -5.65 10.48
C SER A 105 -2.81 -6.40 11.09
N THR A 106 -1.70 -6.49 10.34
CA THR A 106 -0.47 -7.10 10.84
C THR A 106 0.14 -6.28 11.98
N GLY A 107 0.21 -4.95 11.86
CA GLY A 107 0.71 -4.07 12.91
C GLY A 107 -0.10 -4.19 14.20
N ILE A 108 -1.43 -4.18 14.09
CA ILE A 108 -2.34 -4.38 15.22
C ILE A 108 -2.11 -5.76 15.87
N ALA A 109 -1.95 -6.81 15.05
CA ALA A 109 -1.70 -8.17 15.56
C ALA A 109 -0.38 -8.26 16.33
N PHE A 110 0.68 -7.56 15.89
CA PHE A 110 1.96 -7.50 16.61
C PHE A 110 1.83 -6.87 18.00
N VAL A 111 1.06 -5.80 18.12
CA VAL A 111 0.82 -5.15 19.42
C VAL A 111 -0.05 -6.03 20.30
N LYS A 112 -1.18 -6.54 19.80
CA LYS A 112 -2.10 -7.39 20.57
C LYS A 112 -1.48 -8.69 21.03
N SER A 113 -0.53 -9.23 20.29
CA SER A 113 0.20 -10.45 20.68
C SER A 113 1.36 -10.19 21.63
N GLY A 114 1.63 -8.92 21.99
CA GLY A 114 2.73 -8.54 22.88
C GLY A 114 4.11 -8.59 22.20
N HIS A 115 4.18 -8.74 20.88
CA HIS A 115 5.45 -8.72 20.14
C HIS A 115 5.95 -7.30 19.86
N ALA A 116 5.07 -6.30 19.93
CA ALA A 116 5.43 -4.88 19.90
C ALA A 116 4.68 -4.15 21.00
N LYS A 117 5.31 -3.09 21.57
CA LYS A 117 4.70 -2.28 22.63
C LYS A 117 3.71 -1.26 22.10
N SER A 118 3.93 -0.76 20.87
CA SER A 118 3.07 0.25 20.25
C SER A 118 2.98 0.09 18.74
N LEU A 119 1.87 0.56 18.20
CA LEU A 119 1.64 0.75 16.78
C LEU A 119 2.09 2.17 16.42
N LEU A 120 2.94 2.30 15.39
CA LEU A 120 3.47 3.60 14.96
C LEU A 120 3.19 3.83 13.48
N PHE A 121 2.62 4.96 13.12
CA PHE A 121 2.31 5.33 11.74
C PHE A 121 2.33 6.85 11.53
N ALA A 122 2.44 7.24 10.25
CA ALA A 122 2.42 8.65 9.88
C ALA A 122 1.00 9.22 9.90
N ASN A 123 0.93 10.53 10.14
CA ASN A 123 -0.26 11.30 9.89
C ASN A 123 -0.23 11.80 8.44
N ILE A 124 -1.18 11.36 7.60
CA ILE A 124 -1.31 11.83 6.21
C ILE A 124 -2.61 12.61 6.08
N PRO A 125 -2.51 13.94 5.96
CA PRO A 125 -3.67 14.78 5.70
C PRO A 125 -4.05 14.71 4.22
N TYR A 126 -5.30 14.44 3.92
CA TYR A 126 -5.96 14.65 2.63
C TYR A 126 -6.93 15.83 2.76
N ASP A 127 -7.38 16.37 1.63
CA ASP A 127 -8.27 17.54 1.62
C ASP A 127 -9.59 17.31 2.38
N GLU A 128 -10.09 16.08 2.39
CA GLU A 128 -11.39 15.74 2.97
C GLU A 128 -11.29 14.98 4.30
N PHE A 129 -10.15 14.38 4.64
CA PHE A 129 -9.95 13.57 5.84
C PHE A 129 -8.47 13.41 6.20
N ASN A 130 -8.22 12.91 7.40
CA ASN A 130 -6.90 12.58 7.88
C ASN A 130 -6.78 11.06 8.02
N GLU A 131 -5.93 10.43 7.21
CA GLU A 131 -5.77 8.97 7.23
C GLU A 131 -5.28 8.46 8.57
N GLY A 132 -4.37 9.19 9.23
CA GLY A 132 -3.86 8.80 10.54
C GLY A 132 -4.94 8.78 11.62
N SER A 133 -5.88 9.73 11.60
CA SER A 133 -7.01 9.76 12.55
C SER A 133 -7.92 8.54 12.36
N VAL A 134 -8.22 8.17 11.12
CA VAL A 134 -9.05 6.99 10.80
C VAL A 134 -8.35 5.70 11.21
N ILE A 135 -7.04 5.60 10.97
CA ILE A 135 -6.24 4.43 11.39
C ILE A 135 -6.24 4.30 12.91
N ARG A 136 -6.12 5.41 13.65
CA ARG A 136 -6.19 5.42 15.12
C ARG A 136 -7.53 4.88 15.58
N GLU A 137 -8.63 5.44 15.10
CA GLU A 137 -9.99 5.03 15.46
C GLU A 137 -10.22 3.55 15.15
N PHE A 138 -9.77 3.07 14.00
CA PHE A 138 -9.83 1.64 13.66
C PHE A 138 -9.01 0.78 14.61
N ALA A 139 -7.80 1.20 14.98
CA ALA A 139 -6.95 0.45 15.90
C ALA A 139 -7.55 0.37 17.30
N GLU A 140 -8.17 1.47 17.79
CA GLU A 140 -8.92 1.51 19.06
C GLU A 140 -10.14 0.60 19.00
N TYR A 141 -10.91 0.65 17.90
CA TYR A 141 -12.03 -0.27 17.67
C TYR A 141 -11.59 -1.75 17.67
N GLN A 142 -10.41 -2.03 17.15
CA GLN A 142 -9.80 -3.35 17.23
C GLN A 142 -9.28 -3.71 18.63
N GLY A 143 -9.37 -2.81 19.60
CA GLY A 143 -9.04 -3.05 21.01
C GLY A 143 -7.63 -2.70 21.43
N LEU A 144 -6.90 -1.90 20.65
CA LEU A 144 -5.68 -1.27 21.11
C LEU A 144 -6.04 -0.11 22.06
N LYS A 145 -5.20 0.09 23.07
CA LYS A 145 -5.36 1.23 23.98
C LYS A 145 -4.70 2.47 23.37
N GLU A 146 -5.14 3.64 23.79
CA GLU A 146 -4.58 4.91 23.30
C GLU A 146 -3.07 5.01 23.51
N GLU A 147 -2.54 4.53 24.64
CA GLU A 147 -1.12 4.50 24.94
C GLU A 147 -0.30 3.56 24.04
N GLU A 148 -0.96 2.60 23.39
CA GLU A 148 -0.35 1.65 22.43
C GLU A 148 -0.32 2.20 21.00
N ILE A 149 -0.88 3.39 20.76
CA ILE A 149 -0.98 4.01 19.44
C ILE A 149 -0.17 5.29 19.40
N SER A 150 0.72 5.41 18.44
CA SER A 150 1.54 6.61 18.26
C SER A 150 1.49 7.07 16.79
N MET A 151 1.41 8.39 16.60
CA MET A 151 1.50 9.01 15.29
C MET A 151 2.69 9.95 15.23
N TYR A 152 3.33 10.04 14.08
CA TYR A 152 4.39 11.01 13.81
C TYR A 152 4.03 11.87 12.60
N GLY A 153 4.44 13.13 12.67
CA GLY A 153 4.45 14.12 11.58
C GLY A 153 3.26 14.18 10.64
N ASN A 154 3.15 15.25 9.89
CA ASN A 154 2.28 15.36 8.73
C ASN A 154 3.12 15.07 7.50
N ILE A 155 2.89 13.92 6.85
CA ILE A 155 3.77 13.38 5.83
C ILE A 155 3.05 13.37 4.48
N GLY A 156 3.72 13.90 3.45
CA GLY A 156 3.21 13.89 2.08
C GLY A 156 4.00 13.02 1.10
N ARG A 157 5.21 12.55 1.51
CA ARG A 157 6.10 11.78 0.64
C ARG A 157 6.80 10.69 1.44
N THR A 158 7.12 9.57 0.79
CA THR A 158 7.82 8.44 1.44
C THR A 158 9.18 8.81 2.07
N LEU A 159 9.92 9.74 1.46
CA LEU A 159 11.19 10.20 2.04
C LEU A 159 10.97 11.00 3.32
N ASP A 160 9.94 11.83 3.37
CA ASP A 160 9.56 12.60 4.56
C ASP A 160 9.07 11.64 5.66
N GLU A 161 8.40 10.56 5.28
CA GLU A 161 7.99 9.49 6.18
C GLU A 161 9.20 8.83 6.87
N ALA A 162 10.22 8.45 6.10
CA ALA A 162 11.45 7.87 6.65
C ALA A 162 12.18 8.82 7.61
N ASN A 163 12.24 10.11 7.29
CA ASN A 163 12.82 11.13 8.16
C ASN A 163 11.97 11.35 9.43
N GLY A 164 10.65 11.39 9.29
CA GLY A 164 9.72 11.54 10.41
C GLY A 164 9.81 10.38 11.40
N VAL A 165 9.87 9.15 10.89
CA VAL A 165 10.10 7.94 11.70
C VAL A 165 11.41 8.07 12.47
N LYS A 166 12.52 8.41 11.78
CA LYS A 166 13.83 8.52 12.43
C LYS A 166 13.79 9.51 13.59
N ILE A 167 13.27 10.72 13.35
CA ILE A 167 13.16 11.75 14.40
C ILE A 167 12.34 11.25 15.59
N PHE A 168 11.22 10.57 15.33
CA PHE A 168 10.36 10.04 16.36
C PHE A 168 11.06 8.96 17.20
N LEU A 169 11.76 8.01 16.55
CA LEU A 169 12.46 6.93 17.20
C LEU A 169 13.60 7.45 18.09
N ASP A 170 14.38 8.41 17.57
CA ASP A 170 15.48 9.05 18.29
C ASP A 170 14.96 9.78 19.53
N ALA A 171 13.85 10.53 19.41
CA ALA A 171 13.24 11.27 20.53
C ALA A 171 12.68 10.35 21.64
N ARG A 172 12.24 9.14 21.28
CA ARG A 172 11.70 8.15 22.22
C ARG A 172 12.74 7.17 22.74
N GLY A 173 13.94 7.16 22.16
CA GLY A 173 15.00 6.20 22.48
C GLY A 173 14.67 4.77 22.08
N TYR A 174 13.82 4.58 21.06
CA TYR A 174 13.45 3.27 20.54
C TYR A 174 14.63 2.63 19.82
N LYS A 175 14.91 1.37 20.12
CA LYS A 175 16.08 0.64 19.58
C LYS A 175 15.68 -0.53 18.69
N ASN A 176 14.63 -1.23 19.06
CA ASN A 176 14.14 -2.39 18.35
C ASN A 176 12.78 -2.08 17.75
N VAL A 177 12.72 -1.94 16.43
CA VAL A 177 11.47 -1.67 15.73
C VAL A 177 11.26 -2.70 14.63
N ILE A 178 10.02 -2.98 14.32
CA ILE A 178 9.66 -3.80 13.16
C ILE A 178 8.92 -2.94 12.15
N LEU A 179 9.42 -2.94 10.91
CA LEU A 179 8.78 -2.26 9.79
C LEU A 179 7.85 -3.23 9.06
N ILE A 180 6.60 -2.83 8.91
CA ILE A 180 5.57 -3.59 8.23
C ILE A 180 5.15 -2.84 6.97
N THR A 181 5.43 -3.44 5.82
CA THR A 181 5.10 -2.88 4.52
C THR A 181 4.70 -3.99 3.54
N SER A 182 4.21 -3.64 2.37
CA SER A 182 3.91 -4.61 1.32
C SER A 182 5.10 -4.78 0.37
N GLU A 183 5.17 -5.94 -0.30
CA GLU A 183 6.22 -6.25 -1.28
C GLU A 183 6.38 -5.16 -2.35
N MET A 184 5.29 -4.49 -2.72
CA MET A 184 5.29 -3.45 -3.75
C MET A 184 5.83 -2.09 -3.27
N HIS A 185 6.07 -1.92 -1.97
CA HIS A 185 6.56 -0.67 -1.35
C HIS A 185 7.99 -0.81 -0.77
N MET A 186 8.63 -1.96 -0.99
CA MET A 186 10.04 -2.18 -0.69
C MET A 186 10.93 -1.85 -1.91
#